data_0d4d0b91e6c3ebdfa2b42ae2bdab5cf1
#
_entry.id   0d4d0b91e6c3ebdfa2b42ae2bdab5cf1
#
_cell.length_a   1.000
_cell.length_b   1.000
_cell.length_c   1.000
_cell.angle_alpha   90.00
_cell.angle_beta   90.00
_cell.angle_gamma   90.00
#
_symmetry.space_group_name_H-M   'P 1'
#
loop_
_entity.id
_entity.type
_entity.pdbx_description
1 polymer ?
#
loop_
_entity_poly.entity_id
_entity_poly.type
_entity_poly.pdbx_seq_one_letter_code
_entity_poly.pdbx_strand_id
1 'polypeptide(L)'
;MVSLRAEADEAHELVDELKAKVKTLEQENLSKEQEITSLNHRNQLLEEEVEKAEAALKEAKDAASQSLQHDTQNEALQRRVQLLEEEAEENDKTLRETNEKYDQLPVL
;
A
#
# COMPACT_ATOMS: atom_id res chain seq x y z
N MET A 1 -48.83 -28.23 58.25
CA MET A 1 -47.40 -27.89 58.20
C MET A 1 -47.15 -26.78 57.18
N VAL A 2 -46.86 -25.65 57.70
CA VAL A 2 -46.62 -24.44 56.93
C VAL A 2 -45.33 -24.51 56.14
N SER A 3 -44.32 -25.30 56.59
CA SER A 3 -43.00 -25.38 56.03
C SER A 3 -42.92 -26.01 54.63
N LEU A 4 -43.70 -27.07 54.35
CA LEU A 4 -43.69 -27.71 53.00
C LEU A 4 -44.28 -26.86 51.95
N ARG A 5 -45.31 -26.08 52.28
CA ARG A 5 -45.92 -25.15 51.31
C ARG A 5 -45.02 -23.96 51.04
N ALA A 6 -44.37 -23.46 52.11
CA ALA A 6 -43.40 -22.38 51.96
C ALA A 6 -42.17 -22.82 51.13
N GLU A 7 -41.68 -24.04 51.33
CA GLU A 7 -40.58 -24.60 50.54
C GLU A 7 -40.95 -24.78 49.06
N ALA A 8 -42.20 -25.24 48.77
CA ALA A 8 -42.69 -25.36 47.43
C ALA A 8 -42.80 -23.99 46.72
N ASP A 9 -43.29 -23.00 47.44
CA ASP A 9 -43.42 -21.65 46.95
C ASP A 9 -42.02 -21.03 46.67
N GLU A 10 -41.06 -21.22 47.58
CA GLU A 10 -39.67 -20.79 47.36
C GLU A 10 -39.02 -21.48 46.14
N ALA A 11 -39.28 -22.79 45.99
CA ALA A 11 -38.77 -23.54 44.86
C ALA A 11 -39.37 -23.05 43.54
N HIS A 12 -40.67 -22.73 43.53
CA HIS A 12 -41.31 -22.13 42.34
C HIS A 12 -40.77 -20.76 42.03
N GLU A 13 -40.55 -19.91 43.02
CA GLU A 13 -39.93 -18.61 42.82
C GLU A 13 -38.51 -18.71 42.25
N LEU A 14 -37.74 -19.67 42.75
CA LEU A 14 -36.38 -19.93 42.27
C LEU A 14 -36.39 -20.40 40.79
N VAL A 15 -37.32 -21.30 40.45
CA VAL A 15 -37.51 -21.74 39.05
C VAL A 15 -37.85 -20.59 38.17
N ASP A 16 -38.76 -19.71 38.58
CA ASP A 16 -39.14 -18.54 37.79
C ASP A 16 -37.99 -17.57 37.61
N GLU A 17 -37.18 -17.34 38.66
CA GLU A 17 -35.98 -16.49 38.54
C GLU A 17 -34.94 -17.10 37.59
N LEU A 18 -34.72 -18.40 37.68
CA LEU A 18 -33.79 -19.12 36.82
C LEU A 18 -34.24 -19.10 35.37
N LYS A 19 -35.53 -19.28 35.11
CA LYS A 19 -36.11 -19.17 33.78
C LYS A 19 -35.91 -17.77 33.19
N ALA A 20 -36.13 -16.73 34.00
CA ALA A 20 -35.90 -15.35 33.60
C ALA A 20 -34.42 -15.09 33.27
N LYS A 21 -33.50 -15.60 34.10
CA LYS A 21 -32.05 -15.50 33.85
C LYS A 21 -31.64 -16.22 32.59
N VAL A 22 -32.12 -17.42 32.35
CA VAL A 22 -31.85 -18.21 31.15
C VAL A 22 -32.31 -17.43 29.90
N LYS A 23 -33.50 -16.88 29.96
CA LYS A 23 -34.04 -16.08 28.83
C LYS A 23 -33.17 -14.85 28.55
N THR A 24 -32.76 -14.14 29.58
CA THR A 24 -31.87 -12.98 29.46
C THR A 24 -30.52 -13.37 28.88
N LEU A 25 -29.93 -14.47 29.39
CA LEU A 25 -28.66 -14.98 28.91
C LEU A 25 -28.72 -15.44 27.45
N GLU A 26 -29.79 -16.09 27.05
CA GLU A 26 -30.05 -16.49 25.68
C GLU A 26 -30.09 -15.27 24.73
N GLN A 27 -30.77 -14.20 25.18
CA GLN A 27 -30.84 -12.94 24.41
C GLN A 27 -29.48 -12.26 24.33
N GLU A 28 -28.72 -12.23 25.43
CA GLU A 28 -27.36 -11.70 25.46
C GLU A 28 -26.43 -12.49 24.54
N ASN A 29 -26.52 -13.83 24.59
CA ASN A 29 -25.74 -14.69 23.72
C ASN A 29 -26.04 -14.44 22.24
N LEU A 30 -27.33 -14.32 21.89
CA LEU A 30 -27.74 -14.03 20.52
C LEU A 30 -27.18 -12.69 20.06
N SER A 31 -27.28 -11.68 20.91
CA SER A 31 -26.73 -10.34 20.62
C SER A 31 -25.23 -10.39 20.42
N LYS A 32 -24.50 -11.10 21.29
CA LYS A 32 -23.04 -11.27 21.19
C LYS A 32 -22.63 -12.05 19.94
N GLU A 33 -23.38 -13.09 19.59
CA GLU A 33 -23.14 -13.85 18.34
C GLU A 33 -23.29 -12.96 17.11
N GLN A 34 -24.30 -12.10 17.10
CA GLN A 34 -24.49 -11.13 16.03
C GLN A 34 -23.35 -10.11 15.96
N GLU A 35 -22.87 -9.63 17.11
CA GLU A 35 -21.71 -8.76 17.19
C GLU A 35 -20.45 -9.43 16.66
N ILE A 36 -20.21 -10.69 17.06
CA ILE A 36 -19.07 -11.47 16.60
C ILE A 36 -19.11 -11.63 15.07
N THR A 37 -20.26 -11.99 14.54
CA THR A 37 -20.44 -12.13 13.08
C THR A 37 -20.16 -10.82 12.37
N SER A 38 -20.67 -9.72 12.88
CA SER A 38 -20.46 -8.39 12.34
C SER A 38 -18.99 -7.96 12.39
N LEU A 39 -18.32 -8.21 13.54
CA LEU A 39 -16.90 -7.90 13.70
C LEU A 39 -16.01 -8.75 12.81
N ASN A 40 -16.33 -10.04 12.66
CA ASN A 40 -15.59 -10.92 11.76
C ASN A 40 -15.69 -10.44 10.31
N HIS A 41 -16.88 -10.04 9.89
CA HIS A 41 -17.08 -9.49 8.54
C HIS A 41 -16.30 -8.19 8.35
N ARG A 42 -16.34 -7.31 9.35
CA ARG A 42 -15.60 -6.05 9.30
C ARG A 42 -14.08 -6.27 9.27
N ASN A 43 -13.59 -7.23 10.07
CA ASN A 43 -12.18 -7.60 10.06
C ASN A 43 -11.75 -8.11 8.69
N GLN A 44 -12.57 -8.94 8.06
CA GLN A 44 -12.29 -9.47 6.74
C GLN A 44 -12.21 -8.35 5.69
N LEU A 45 -13.12 -7.39 5.74
CA LEU A 45 -13.09 -6.22 4.86
C LEU A 45 -11.85 -5.36 5.08
N LEU A 46 -11.46 -5.16 6.35
CA LEU A 46 -10.25 -4.41 6.68
C LEU A 46 -8.99 -5.12 6.21
N GLU A 47 -8.91 -6.44 6.34
CA GLU A 47 -7.80 -7.23 5.83
C GLU A 47 -7.67 -7.09 4.30
N GLU A 48 -8.79 -7.13 3.59
CA GLU A 48 -8.81 -6.90 2.14
C GLU A 48 -8.34 -5.49 1.77
N GLU A 49 -8.77 -4.48 2.52
CA GLU A 49 -8.32 -3.10 2.33
C GLU A 49 -6.82 -2.94 2.58
N VAL A 50 -6.30 -3.58 3.61
CA VAL A 50 -4.86 -3.58 3.92
C VAL A 50 -4.07 -4.23 2.80
N GLU A 51 -4.49 -5.37 2.30
CA GLU A 51 -3.85 -6.05 1.17
C GLU A 51 -3.81 -5.17 -0.08
N LYS A 52 -4.93 -4.51 -0.39
CA LYS A 52 -4.99 -3.57 -1.52
C LYS A 52 -4.05 -2.38 -1.33
N ALA A 53 -4.02 -1.83 -0.12
CA ALA A 53 -3.14 -0.71 0.20
C ALA A 53 -1.67 -1.10 0.11
N GLU A 54 -1.30 -2.29 0.58
CA GLU A 54 0.06 -2.82 0.48
C GLU A 54 0.47 -3.05 -0.97
N ALA A 55 -0.43 -3.61 -1.80
CA ALA A 55 -0.17 -3.79 -3.21
C ALA A 55 0.01 -2.46 -3.94
N ALA A 56 -0.84 -1.48 -3.66
CA ALA A 56 -0.73 -0.14 -4.22
C ALA A 56 0.57 0.56 -3.80
N LEU A 57 0.98 0.39 -2.55
CA LEU A 57 2.24 0.94 -2.05
C LEU A 57 3.44 0.32 -2.76
N LYS A 58 3.43 -0.99 -2.96
CA LYS A 58 4.49 -1.69 -3.69
C LYS A 58 4.59 -1.20 -5.13
N GLU A 59 3.46 -1.07 -5.82
CA GLU A 59 3.43 -0.54 -7.18
C GLU A 59 3.96 0.89 -7.25
N ALA A 60 3.58 1.74 -6.31
CA ALA A 60 4.06 3.12 -6.24
C ALA A 60 5.56 3.20 -5.99
N LYS A 61 6.10 2.36 -5.10
CA LYS A 61 7.54 2.27 -4.84
C LYS A 61 8.32 1.78 -6.06
N ASP A 62 7.80 0.76 -6.75
CA ASP A 62 8.43 0.24 -7.97
C ASP A 62 8.42 1.29 -9.07
N ALA A 63 7.32 2.00 -9.26
CA ALA A 63 7.22 3.09 -10.23
C ALA A 63 8.18 4.23 -9.91
N ALA A 64 8.29 4.62 -8.64
CA ALA A 64 9.24 5.65 -8.19
C ALA A 64 10.70 5.23 -8.42
N SER A 65 11.03 3.96 -8.16
CA SER A 65 12.35 3.41 -8.40
C SER A 65 12.71 3.41 -9.89
N GLN A 66 11.78 3.00 -10.75
CA GLN A 66 11.97 3.04 -12.21
C GLN A 66 12.13 4.47 -12.72
N SER A 67 11.32 5.40 -12.21
CA SER A 67 11.43 6.82 -12.56
C SER A 67 12.80 7.38 -12.20
N LEU A 68 13.32 7.04 -11.02
CA LEU A 68 14.66 7.45 -10.59
C LEU A 68 15.75 6.88 -11.48
N GLN A 69 15.65 5.61 -11.90
CA GLN A 69 16.58 4.99 -12.84
C GLN A 69 16.56 5.68 -14.20
N HIS A 70 15.37 6.00 -14.71
CA HIS A 70 15.22 6.74 -15.97
C HIS A 70 15.84 8.13 -15.89
N ASP A 71 15.63 8.84 -14.79
CA ASP A 71 16.22 10.16 -14.58
C ASP A 71 17.76 10.09 -14.57
N THR A 72 18.32 9.10 -13.89
CA THR A 72 19.77 8.88 -13.86
C THR A 72 20.31 8.55 -15.25
N GLN A 73 19.63 7.71 -16.00
CA GLN A 73 20.01 7.39 -17.39
C GLN A 73 19.91 8.61 -18.31
N ASN A 74 18.87 9.42 -18.15
CA ASN A 74 18.70 10.65 -18.92
C ASN A 74 19.81 11.65 -18.63
N GLU A 75 20.19 11.83 -17.38
CA GLU A 75 21.32 12.69 -17.02
C GLU A 75 22.62 12.21 -17.65
N ALA A 76 22.88 10.92 -17.62
CA ALA A 76 24.07 10.33 -18.24
C ALA A 76 24.08 10.55 -19.77
N LEU A 77 22.93 10.36 -20.43
CA LEU A 77 22.78 10.60 -21.85
C LEU A 77 22.96 12.09 -22.21
N GLN A 78 22.43 12.99 -21.40
CA GLN A 78 22.61 14.43 -21.60
C GLN A 78 24.08 14.84 -21.54
N ARG A 79 24.82 14.31 -20.55
CA ARG A 79 26.27 14.55 -20.44
C ARG A 79 27.02 14.03 -21.68
N ARG A 80 26.64 12.84 -22.14
CA ARG A 80 27.25 12.25 -23.33
C ARG A 80 26.98 13.06 -24.60
N VAL A 81 25.75 13.53 -24.77
CA VAL A 81 25.37 14.41 -25.87
C VAL A 81 26.19 15.69 -25.82
N GLN A 82 26.32 16.29 -24.64
CA GLN A 82 27.11 17.51 -24.47
C GLN A 82 28.58 17.31 -24.84
N LEU A 83 29.19 16.20 -24.40
CA LEU A 83 30.57 15.86 -24.76
C LEU A 83 30.74 15.65 -26.28
N LEU A 84 29.79 14.95 -26.90
CA LEU A 84 29.83 14.74 -28.36
C LEU A 84 29.67 16.04 -29.15
N GLU A 85 28.83 16.96 -28.68
CA GLU A 85 28.69 18.28 -29.27
C GLU A 85 29.99 19.10 -29.18
N GLU A 86 30.66 19.06 -28.03
CA GLU A 86 31.96 19.70 -27.83
C GLU A 86 33.02 19.09 -28.72
N GLU A 87 33.08 17.77 -28.87
CA GLU A 87 33.99 17.10 -29.82
C GLU A 87 33.71 17.49 -31.27
N ALA A 88 32.43 17.56 -31.63
CA ALA A 88 32.04 17.97 -32.98
C ALA A 88 32.48 19.40 -33.28
N GLU A 89 32.32 20.32 -32.33
CA GLU A 89 32.79 21.69 -32.46
C GLU A 89 34.31 21.79 -32.62
N GLU A 90 35.06 21.05 -31.81
CA GLU A 90 36.51 20.99 -31.91
C GLU A 90 36.98 20.41 -33.24
N ASN A 91 36.34 19.33 -33.68
CA ASN A 91 36.65 18.69 -34.93
C ASN A 91 36.36 19.63 -36.13
N ASP A 92 35.26 20.36 -36.06
CA ASP A 92 34.90 21.35 -37.10
C ASP A 92 35.93 22.47 -37.13
N LYS A 93 36.35 22.98 -35.98
CA LYS A 93 37.39 24.00 -35.87
C LYS A 93 38.71 23.51 -36.44
N THR A 94 39.13 22.30 -36.07
CA THR A 94 40.36 21.68 -36.55
C THR A 94 40.33 21.51 -38.09
N LEU A 95 39.19 21.07 -38.61
CA LEU A 95 39.00 20.91 -40.04
C LEU A 95 39.10 22.24 -40.78
N ARG A 96 38.52 23.31 -40.28
CA ARG A 96 38.63 24.66 -40.85
C ARG A 96 40.04 25.16 -40.85
N GLU A 97 40.77 25.01 -39.73
CA GLU A 97 42.17 25.40 -39.59
C GLU A 97 43.06 24.62 -40.60
N THR A 98 42.81 23.34 -40.74
CA THR A 98 43.54 22.49 -41.67
C THR A 98 43.26 22.90 -43.14
N ASN A 99 42.02 23.18 -43.47
CA ASN A 99 41.65 23.66 -44.82
C ASN A 99 42.27 25.01 -45.11
N GLU A 100 42.31 25.94 -44.15
CA GLU A 100 42.98 27.23 -44.30
C GLU A 100 44.47 27.06 -44.58
N LYS A 101 45.15 26.19 -43.86
CA LYS A 101 46.57 25.88 -44.08
C LYS A 101 46.80 25.25 -45.42
N TYR A 102 45.91 24.37 -45.88
CA TYR A 102 46.00 23.76 -47.20
C TYR A 102 45.83 24.81 -48.35
N ASP A 103 44.88 25.71 -48.15
CA ASP A 103 44.63 26.78 -49.11
C ASP A 103 45.81 27.79 -49.21
N GLN A 104 46.59 27.93 -48.17
CA GLN A 104 47.75 28.80 -48.09
C GLN A 104 49.03 28.14 -48.64
N LEU A 105 49.01 26.85 -48.97
CA LEU A 105 50.16 26.18 -49.50
C LEU A 105 50.50 26.73 -50.95
N PRO A 106 51.75 26.91 -51.21
CA PRO A 106 52.11 27.40 -52.53
C PRO A 106 51.81 26.38 -53.67
N VAL A 107 51.27 26.89 -54.78
CA VAL A 107 51.02 26.06 -55.96
C VAL A 107 52.32 25.85 -56.67
N LEU A 108 52.66 24.58 -56.85
CA LEU A 108 53.86 24.22 -57.58
C LEU A 108 53.70 24.35 -59.13
#